data_69e43b5d7759019d0ac4bda93710fcd0
#
_entry.id   69e43b5d7759019d0ac4bda93710fcd0
#
_cell.length_a   1.000
_cell.length_b   1.000
_cell.length_c   1.000
_cell.angle_alpha   90.00
_cell.angle_beta   90.00
_cell.angle_gamma   90.00
#
_symmetry.space_group_name_H-M   'P 1'
#
loop_
_entity.id
_entity.type
_entity.pdbx_description
1 polymer ?
#
loop_
_entity_poly.entity_id
_entity_poly.type
_entity_poly.pdbx_seq_one_letter_code
_entity_poly.pdbx_strand_id
1 'polypeptide(L)'
;MKHALFAVLGAIAVLTVTPLAIAVPAYAVDDIEGADAPDLTAIKAKIEAKDYKGALADLRDLAQDNQQADVYNLLGFTLRKTGDYQTSLTYYNKALELKPDHKAAHEYLGELYVETGDMAKANEQLASLQKLCPAGCEELSDLKQAIDTKVTK
;
A
#
# COMPACT_ATOMS: atom_id res chain seq x y z
N MET A 1 36.78 17.14 86.20
CA MET A 1 35.73 16.17 85.76
C MET A 1 35.66 16.28 84.23
N LYS A 2 36.16 15.26 83.55
CA LYS A 2 36.36 15.27 82.07
C LYS A 2 35.29 14.39 81.45
N HIS A 3 34.47 14.92 80.65
CA HIS A 3 33.46 14.11 79.86
C HIS A 3 33.98 13.94 78.43
N ALA A 4 34.32 12.71 78.11
CA ALA A 4 34.69 12.31 76.75
C ALA A 4 33.43 12.11 75.91
N LEU A 5 33.33 12.85 74.78
CA LEU A 5 32.34 12.65 73.78
C LEU A 5 32.81 11.59 72.75
N PHE A 6 32.12 10.46 72.68
CA PHE A 6 32.34 9.49 71.59
C PHE A 6 31.49 9.88 70.38
N ALA A 7 32.17 10.25 69.33
CA ALA A 7 31.51 10.47 68.01
C ALA A 7 31.43 9.10 67.29
N VAL A 8 30.21 8.64 67.06
CA VAL A 8 29.96 7.46 66.22
C VAL A 8 29.79 7.93 64.79
N LEU A 9 30.79 7.66 63.94
CA LEU A 9 30.65 7.81 62.51
C LEU A 9 29.85 6.64 61.92
N GLY A 10 28.61 6.91 61.57
CA GLY A 10 27.79 5.98 60.76
C GLY A 10 28.18 6.10 59.28
N ALA A 11 28.79 5.06 58.76
CA ALA A 11 29.01 4.93 57.31
C ALA A 11 27.70 4.57 56.59
N ILE A 12 27.15 5.51 55.86
CA ILE A 12 26.01 5.27 54.99
C ILE A 12 26.54 4.66 53.68
N ALA A 13 26.35 3.34 53.52
CA ALA A 13 26.63 2.68 52.24
C ALA A 13 25.53 3.07 51.24
N VAL A 14 25.83 3.93 50.28
CA VAL A 14 24.97 4.25 49.16
C VAL A 14 25.05 3.08 48.15
N LEU A 15 24.05 2.20 48.16
CA LEU A 15 23.86 1.20 47.11
C LEU A 15 23.44 1.92 45.81
N THR A 16 24.37 2.11 44.90
CA THR A 16 24.09 2.57 43.54
C THR A 16 23.47 1.40 42.76
N VAL A 17 22.16 1.45 42.62
CA VAL A 17 21.44 0.54 41.70
C VAL A 17 21.73 1.05 40.28
N THR A 18 22.63 0.38 39.57
CA THR A 18 22.82 0.61 38.13
C THR A 18 21.60 0.04 37.38
N PRO A 19 20.86 0.85 36.59
CA PRO A 19 19.85 0.32 35.74
C PRO A 19 20.47 -0.61 34.68
N LEU A 20 20.13 -1.88 34.72
CA LEU A 20 20.46 -2.83 33.67
C LEU A 20 19.65 -2.39 32.41
N ALA A 21 20.30 -1.68 31.50
CA ALA A 21 19.73 -1.37 30.20
C ALA A 21 19.55 -2.70 29.45
N ILE A 22 18.32 -3.21 29.43
CA ILE A 22 17.94 -4.30 28.56
C ILE A 22 17.99 -3.71 27.16
N ALA A 23 19.08 -3.95 26.43
CA ALA A 23 19.14 -3.73 25.00
C ALA A 23 18.12 -4.69 24.36
N VAL A 24 16.91 -4.23 24.09
CA VAL A 24 16.02 -4.88 23.16
C VAL A 24 16.73 -4.88 21.80
N PRO A 25 17.00 -6.04 21.19
CA PRO A 25 17.49 -6.04 19.84
C PRO A 25 16.45 -5.28 19.03
N ALA A 26 16.88 -4.21 18.35
CA ALA A 26 16.10 -3.66 17.27
C ALA A 26 15.97 -4.81 16.28
N TYR A 27 14.82 -5.48 16.29
CA TYR A 27 14.42 -6.26 15.13
C TYR A 27 14.39 -5.22 14.01
N ALA A 28 15.40 -5.28 13.15
CA ALA A 28 15.26 -4.70 11.83
C ALA A 28 13.98 -5.33 11.29
N VAL A 29 12.94 -4.52 11.16
CA VAL A 29 11.86 -4.82 10.25
C VAL A 29 12.54 -4.73 8.91
N ASP A 30 13.23 -5.82 8.51
CA ASP A 30 13.64 -6.00 7.13
C ASP A 30 12.36 -5.83 6.32
N ASP A 31 12.41 -4.91 5.40
CA ASP A 31 11.36 -4.66 4.43
C ASP A 31 10.98 -5.99 3.77
N ILE A 32 9.92 -6.62 4.29
CA ILE A 32 9.37 -7.88 3.78
C ILE A 32 8.69 -7.65 2.39
N GLU A 33 8.79 -6.43 1.86
CA GLU A 33 8.23 -6.10 0.53
C GLU A 33 8.91 -6.81 -0.66
N GLY A 34 10.03 -7.50 -0.47
CA GLY A 34 10.79 -8.08 -1.59
C GLY A 34 10.77 -9.60 -1.73
N ALA A 35 10.51 -10.36 -0.66
CA ALA A 35 10.71 -11.81 -0.70
C ALA A 35 9.46 -12.62 -1.06
N ASP A 36 8.26 -12.07 -0.90
CA ASP A 36 6.97 -12.76 -1.12
C ASP A 36 6.10 -12.12 -2.23
N ALA A 37 6.66 -11.21 -3.03
CA ALA A 37 5.90 -10.64 -4.15
C ALA A 37 5.63 -11.73 -5.20
N PRO A 38 4.37 -11.92 -5.64
CA PRO A 38 4.05 -12.94 -6.62
C PRO A 38 4.67 -12.61 -7.98
N ASP A 39 5.11 -13.64 -8.71
CA ASP A 39 5.52 -13.47 -10.10
C ASP A 39 4.27 -13.24 -10.99
N LEU A 40 4.06 -12.01 -11.38
CA LEU A 40 2.95 -11.57 -12.22
C LEU A 40 3.30 -11.55 -13.71
N THR A 41 4.49 -11.98 -14.11
CA THR A 41 5.00 -11.85 -15.48
C THR A 41 4.10 -12.54 -16.50
N ALA A 42 3.71 -13.79 -16.26
CA ALA A 42 2.84 -14.55 -17.16
C ALA A 42 1.43 -13.93 -17.26
N ILE A 43 0.91 -13.43 -16.16
CA ILE A 43 -0.40 -12.76 -16.09
C ILE A 43 -0.38 -11.44 -16.87
N LYS A 44 0.65 -10.62 -16.68
CA LYS A 44 0.83 -9.37 -17.43
C LYS A 44 0.96 -9.62 -18.92
N ALA A 45 1.69 -10.66 -19.34
CA ALA A 45 1.78 -11.06 -20.76
C ALA A 45 0.42 -11.43 -21.36
N LYS A 46 -0.45 -12.13 -20.62
CA LYS A 46 -1.84 -12.41 -21.04
C LYS A 46 -2.66 -11.13 -21.18
N ILE A 47 -2.51 -10.19 -20.25
CA ILE A 47 -3.19 -8.88 -20.29
C ILE A 47 -2.75 -8.08 -21.53
N GLU A 48 -1.46 -8.02 -21.82
CA GLU A 48 -0.90 -7.38 -23.03
C GLU A 48 -1.43 -8.03 -24.31
N ALA A 49 -1.53 -9.35 -24.34
CA ALA A 49 -2.15 -10.12 -25.43
C ALA A 49 -3.68 -9.97 -25.48
N LYS A 50 -4.30 -9.22 -24.58
CA LYS A 50 -5.76 -9.06 -24.40
C LYS A 50 -6.50 -10.38 -24.09
N ASP A 51 -5.79 -11.40 -23.63
CA ASP A 51 -6.39 -12.61 -23.08
C ASP A 51 -6.85 -12.36 -21.63
N TYR A 52 -7.81 -11.48 -21.49
CA TYR A 52 -8.37 -11.12 -20.18
C TYR A 52 -9.02 -12.30 -19.47
N LYS A 53 -9.59 -13.26 -20.22
CA LYS A 53 -10.20 -14.45 -19.64
C LYS A 53 -9.16 -15.36 -19.00
N GLY A 54 -8.04 -15.62 -19.70
CA GLY A 54 -6.93 -16.40 -19.18
C GLY A 54 -6.24 -15.70 -18.01
N ALA A 55 -6.00 -14.38 -18.12
CA ALA A 55 -5.43 -13.59 -17.03
C ALA A 55 -6.33 -13.61 -15.77
N LEU A 56 -7.66 -13.50 -15.94
CA LEU A 56 -8.61 -13.53 -14.83
C LEU A 56 -8.63 -14.88 -14.11
N ALA A 57 -8.51 -15.99 -14.84
CA ALA A 57 -8.42 -17.32 -14.24
C ALA A 57 -7.17 -17.44 -13.35
N ASP A 58 -6.00 -17.11 -13.90
CA ASP A 58 -4.74 -17.17 -13.16
C ASP A 58 -4.74 -16.22 -11.94
N LEU A 59 -5.28 -15.01 -12.08
CA LEU A 59 -5.37 -14.05 -10.98
C LEU A 59 -6.28 -14.55 -9.85
N ARG A 60 -7.39 -15.22 -10.17
CA ARG A 60 -8.28 -15.79 -9.16
C ARG A 60 -7.63 -16.93 -8.39
N ASP A 61 -6.87 -17.76 -9.09
CA ASP A 61 -6.12 -18.85 -8.47
C ASP A 61 -5.02 -18.28 -7.57
N LEU A 62 -4.27 -17.30 -8.07
CA LEU A 62 -3.22 -16.64 -7.30
C LEU A 62 -3.77 -15.93 -6.04
N ALA A 63 -4.93 -15.28 -6.13
CA ALA A 63 -5.55 -14.54 -5.03
C ALA A 63 -6.01 -15.43 -3.86
N GLN A 64 -6.06 -16.76 -4.03
CA GLN A 64 -6.39 -17.68 -2.94
C GLN A 64 -5.25 -17.74 -1.91
N ASP A 65 -4.01 -17.72 -2.39
CA ASP A 65 -2.81 -17.87 -1.57
C ASP A 65 -2.04 -16.55 -1.40
N ASN A 66 -2.29 -15.57 -2.27
CA ASN A 66 -1.57 -14.30 -2.28
C ASN A 66 -2.53 -13.10 -2.30
N GLN A 67 -2.69 -12.46 -1.14
CA GLN A 67 -3.61 -11.33 -0.94
C GLN A 67 -2.87 -9.98 -0.97
N GLN A 68 -2.11 -9.72 -2.03
CA GLN A 68 -1.37 -8.46 -2.20
C GLN A 68 -2.12 -7.44 -3.06
N ALA A 69 -1.82 -6.17 -2.86
CA ALA A 69 -2.45 -5.06 -3.56
C ALA A 69 -2.32 -5.16 -5.09
N ASP A 70 -1.16 -5.58 -5.59
CA ASP A 70 -0.92 -5.75 -7.03
C ASP A 70 -1.83 -6.82 -7.65
N VAL A 71 -2.08 -7.93 -6.95
CA VAL A 71 -2.99 -9.00 -7.42
C VAL A 71 -4.42 -8.46 -7.54
N TYR A 72 -4.89 -7.76 -6.50
CA TYR A 72 -6.24 -7.16 -6.52
C TYR A 72 -6.35 -6.03 -7.54
N ASN A 73 -5.31 -5.23 -7.73
CA ASN A 73 -5.28 -4.21 -8.78
C ASN A 73 -5.43 -4.84 -10.17
N LEU A 74 -4.70 -5.92 -10.48
CA LEU A 74 -4.81 -6.61 -11.76
C LEU A 74 -6.16 -7.34 -11.94
N LEU A 75 -6.76 -7.89 -10.86
CA LEU A 75 -8.13 -8.40 -10.89
C LEU A 75 -9.13 -7.29 -11.27
N GLY A 76 -9.02 -6.12 -10.63
CA GLY A 76 -9.82 -4.95 -10.96
C GLY A 76 -9.65 -4.54 -12.41
N PHE A 77 -8.41 -4.42 -12.89
CA PHE A 77 -8.09 -4.06 -14.27
C PHE A 77 -8.70 -5.04 -15.28
N THR A 78 -8.49 -6.34 -15.07
CA THR A 78 -8.96 -7.38 -15.99
C THR A 78 -10.48 -7.42 -16.07
N LEU A 79 -11.16 -7.28 -14.93
CA LEU A 79 -12.63 -7.21 -14.86
C LEU A 79 -13.17 -5.94 -15.53
N ARG A 80 -12.53 -4.79 -15.35
CA ARG A 80 -12.89 -3.55 -16.06
C ARG A 80 -12.80 -3.73 -17.57
N LYS A 81 -11.71 -4.34 -18.06
CA LYS A 81 -11.53 -4.62 -19.50
C LYS A 81 -12.54 -5.61 -20.06
N THR A 82 -13.17 -6.44 -19.24
CA THR A 82 -14.26 -7.34 -19.63
C THR A 82 -15.66 -6.78 -19.38
N GLY A 83 -15.76 -5.56 -18.83
CA GLY A 83 -17.03 -4.84 -18.61
C GLY A 83 -17.71 -5.17 -17.26
N ASP A 84 -17.10 -5.97 -16.40
CA ASP A 84 -17.62 -6.22 -15.05
C ASP A 84 -17.17 -5.11 -14.09
N TYR A 85 -17.72 -3.92 -14.27
CA TYR A 85 -17.36 -2.72 -13.53
C TYR A 85 -17.65 -2.83 -12.02
N GLN A 86 -18.73 -3.53 -11.65
CA GLN A 86 -19.13 -3.67 -10.25
C GLN A 86 -18.09 -4.49 -9.45
N THR A 87 -17.69 -5.63 -10.00
CA THR A 87 -16.68 -6.48 -9.35
C THR A 87 -15.30 -5.84 -9.44
N SER A 88 -14.98 -5.15 -10.53
CA SER A 88 -13.74 -4.37 -10.70
C SER A 88 -13.58 -3.33 -9.60
N LEU A 89 -14.64 -2.54 -9.31
CA LEU A 89 -14.66 -1.55 -8.24
C LEU A 89 -14.31 -2.16 -6.88
N THR A 90 -14.86 -3.35 -6.58
CA THR A 90 -14.58 -4.05 -5.33
C THR A 90 -13.10 -4.39 -5.19
N TYR A 91 -12.46 -4.87 -6.26
CA TYR A 91 -11.05 -5.24 -6.22
C TYR A 91 -10.09 -4.05 -6.19
N TYR A 92 -10.39 -2.95 -6.89
CA TYR A 92 -9.58 -1.73 -6.75
C TYR A 92 -9.65 -1.15 -5.33
N ASN A 93 -10.83 -1.13 -4.71
CA ASN A 93 -10.95 -0.71 -3.33
C ASN A 93 -10.15 -1.63 -2.40
N LYS A 94 -10.15 -2.95 -2.64
CA LYS A 94 -9.35 -3.90 -1.88
C LYS A 94 -7.85 -3.66 -2.04
N ALA A 95 -7.39 -3.34 -3.24
CA ALA A 95 -6.00 -2.97 -3.48
C ALA A 95 -5.60 -1.72 -2.68
N LEU A 96 -6.46 -0.69 -2.66
CA LEU A 96 -6.23 0.55 -1.93
C LEU A 96 -6.40 0.42 -0.41
N GLU A 97 -7.20 -0.54 0.08
CA GLU A 97 -7.23 -0.91 1.50
C GLU A 97 -5.89 -1.48 1.97
N LEU A 98 -5.27 -2.31 1.15
CA LEU A 98 -3.98 -2.95 1.45
C LEU A 98 -2.80 -1.99 1.25
N LYS A 99 -2.86 -1.17 0.21
CA LYS A 99 -1.81 -0.21 -0.15
C LYS A 99 -2.43 1.12 -0.57
N PRO A 100 -2.66 2.05 0.39
CA PRO A 100 -3.32 3.33 0.12
C PRO A 100 -2.56 4.26 -0.84
N ASP A 101 -1.27 4.02 -1.06
CA ASP A 101 -0.40 4.78 -1.98
C ASP A 101 -0.16 4.06 -3.31
N HIS A 102 -0.95 3.04 -3.63
CA HIS A 102 -0.83 2.27 -4.85
C HIS A 102 -1.27 3.09 -6.09
N LYS A 103 -0.32 3.72 -6.75
CA LYS A 103 -0.58 4.67 -7.85
C LYS A 103 -1.41 4.07 -8.98
N ALA A 104 -1.04 2.89 -9.49
CA ALA A 104 -1.79 2.23 -10.55
C ALA A 104 -3.24 1.87 -10.14
N ALA A 105 -3.50 1.59 -8.86
CA ALA A 105 -4.87 1.35 -8.40
C ALA A 105 -5.69 2.65 -8.37
N HIS A 106 -5.10 3.78 -7.99
CA HIS A 106 -5.74 5.09 -8.10
C HIS A 106 -6.04 5.46 -9.56
N GLU A 107 -5.09 5.26 -10.46
CA GLU A 107 -5.27 5.50 -11.90
C GLU A 107 -6.43 4.67 -12.44
N TYR A 108 -6.37 3.35 -12.31
CA TYR A 108 -7.37 2.44 -12.92
C TYR A 108 -8.74 2.56 -12.28
N LEU A 109 -8.83 2.86 -10.98
CA LEU A 109 -10.09 3.20 -10.33
C LEU A 109 -10.66 4.52 -10.86
N GLY A 110 -9.80 5.51 -11.06
CA GLY A 110 -10.16 6.78 -11.69
C GLY A 110 -10.71 6.58 -13.10
N GLU A 111 -10.03 5.78 -13.93
CA GLU A 111 -10.50 5.42 -15.27
C GLU A 111 -11.84 4.66 -15.24
N LEU A 112 -12.04 3.75 -14.28
CA LEU A 112 -13.33 3.08 -14.07
C LEU A 112 -14.44 4.11 -13.82
N TYR A 113 -14.20 5.13 -12.98
CA TYR A 113 -15.16 6.20 -12.73
C TYR A 113 -15.40 7.07 -13.98
N VAL A 114 -14.38 7.33 -14.80
CA VAL A 114 -14.55 8.00 -16.10
C VAL A 114 -15.45 7.18 -17.02
N GLU A 115 -15.21 5.87 -17.14
CA GLU A 115 -16.01 4.96 -17.99
C GLU A 115 -17.47 4.87 -17.53
N THR A 116 -17.71 4.85 -16.22
CA THR A 116 -19.06 4.77 -15.62
C THR A 116 -19.73 6.14 -15.46
N GLY A 117 -19.03 7.25 -15.73
CA GLY A 117 -19.56 8.61 -15.71
C GLY A 117 -19.53 9.30 -14.36
N ASP A 118 -18.93 8.72 -13.32
CA ASP A 118 -18.75 9.34 -12.00
C ASP A 118 -17.51 10.25 -11.99
N MET A 119 -17.63 11.39 -12.67
CA MET A 119 -16.53 12.34 -12.82
C MET A 119 -16.06 12.94 -11.49
N ALA A 120 -16.94 13.01 -10.48
CA ALA A 120 -16.57 13.49 -9.15
C ALA A 120 -15.54 12.55 -8.51
N LYS A 121 -15.82 11.26 -8.50
CA LYS A 121 -14.89 10.26 -7.97
C LYS A 121 -13.62 10.08 -8.81
N ALA A 122 -13.71 10.23 -10.14
CA ALA A 122 -12.52 10.25 -10.99
C ALA A 122 -11.55 11.38 -10.59
N ASN A 123 -12.07 12.58 -10.32
CA ASN A 123 -11.27 13.71 -9.85
C ASN A 123 -10.71 13.51 -8.42
N GLU A 124 -11.39 12.76 -7.54
CA GLU A 124 -10.84 12.38 -6.24
C GLU A 124 -9.60 11.49 -6.40
N GLN A 125 -9.63 10.53 -7.33
CA GLN A 125 -8.47 9.69 -7.61
C GLN A 125 -7.32 10.52 -8.22
N LEU A 126 -7.62 11.44 -9.13
CA LEU A 126 -6.64 12.36 -9.69
C LEU A 126 -5.97 13.21 -8.60
N ALA A 127 -6.75 13.73 -7.64
CA ALA A 127 -6.21 14.50 -6.51
C ALA A 127 -5.32 13.64 -5.59
N SER A 128 -5.63 12.35 -5.44
CA SER A 128 -4.77 11.41 -4.71
C SER A 128 -3.44 11.23 -5.42
N LEU A 129 -3.44 11.00 -6.74
CA LEU A 129 -2.23 10.89 -7.54
C LEU A 129 -1.38 12.17 -7.52
N GLN A 130 -1.99 13.34 -7.56
CA GLN A 130 -1.26 14.62 -7.43
C GLN A 130 -0.49 14.74 -6.11
N LYS A 131 -1.02 14.18 -5.03
CA LYS A 131 -0.33 14.14 -3.73
C LYS A 131 0.77 13.09 -3.69
N LEU A 132 0.55 11.93 -4.32
CA LEU A 132 1.51 10.82 -4.34
C LEU A 132 2.72 11.09 -5.25
N CYS A 133 2.52 11.83 -6.34
CA CYS A 133 3.58 12.18 -7.27
C CYS A 133 3.54 13.67 -7.68
N PRO A 134 3.93 14.57 -6.76
CA PRO A 134 3.87 16.01 -7.00
C PRO A 134 4.78 16.51 -8.13
N ALA A 135 5.82 15.74 -8.46
CA ALA A 135 6.70 16.02 -9.62
C ALA A 135 6.16 15.43 -10.94
N GLY A 136 5.04 14.74 -10.92
CA GLY A 136 4.45 14.02 -12.04
C GLY A 136 4.81 12.53 -12.03
N CYS A 137 3.94 11.72 -12.60
CA CYS A 137 4.11 10.30 -12.88
C CYS A 137 3.20 9.90 -14.04
N GLU A 138 3.43 8.72 -14.60
CA GLU A 138 2.65 8.19 -15.73
C GLU A 138 1.18 8.06 -15.35
N GLU A 139 0.87 7.49 -14.20
CA GLU A 139 -0.49 7.25 -13.72
C GLU A 139 -1.30 8.55 -13.56
N LEU A 140 -0.64 9.63 -13.11
CA LEU A 140 -1.26 10.96 -13.02
C LEU A 140 -1.58 11.52 -14.42
N SER A 141 -0.66 11.35 -15.36
CA SER A 141 -0.81 11.81 -16.74
C SER A 141 -1.94 11.08 -17.45
N ASP A 142 -1.99 9.77 -17.29
CA ASP A 142 -2.95 8.90 -17.98
C ASP A 142 -4.37 9.12 -17.47
N LEU A 143 -4.56 9.20 -16.15
CA LEU A 143 -5.87 9.51 -15.60
C LEU A 143 -6.34 10.92 -15.99
N LYS A 144 -5.44 11.92 -15.97
CA LYS A 144 -5.78 13.27 -16.44
C LYS A 144 -6.24 13.26 -17.90
N GLN A 145 -5.52 12.56 -18.77
CA GLN A 145 -5.89 12.40 -20.18
C GLN A 145 -7.26 11.71 -20.33
N ALA A 146 -7.55 10.68 -19.56
CA ALA A 146 -8.84 10.00 -19.59
C ALA A 146 -10.00 10.94 -19.23
N ILE A 147 -9.83 11.75 -18.17
CA ILE A 147 -10.81 12.75 -17.75
C ILE A 147 -11.03 13.81 -18.83
N ASP A 148 -9.94 14.42 -19.34
CA ASP A 148 -10.01 15.48 -20.36
C ASP A 148 -10.69 14.98 -21.64
N THR A 149 -10.38 13.75 -22.06
CA THR A 149 -11.00 13.14 -23.26
C THR A 149 -12.50 12.89 -23.10
N LYS A 150 -12.97 12.58 -21.91
CA LYS A 150 -14.39 12.34 -21.64
C LYS A 150 -15.19 13.64 -21.63
N VAL A 151 -14.62 14.72 -21.10
CA VAL A 151 -15.27 16.05 -21.01
C VAL A 151 -15.45 16.70 -22.38
N THR A 152 -14.59 16.36 -23.35
CA THR A 152 -14.61 16.95 -24.70
C THR A 152 -15.57 16.24 -25.69
N LYS A 153 -16.24 15.15 -25.28
CA LYS A 153 -17.25 14.40 -26.08
C LYS A 153 -18.67 14.73 -25.66
#